data_53c8fb5630793899d3540986e6d420d7
#
_entry.id   53c8fb5630793899d3540986e6d420d7
#
_cell.length_a   1.000
_cell.length_b   1.000
_cell.length_c   1.000
_cell.angle_alpha   90.00
_cell.angle_beta   90.00
_cell.angle_gamma   90.00
#
_symmetry.space_group_name_H-M   'P 1'
#
loop_
_entity.id
_entity.type
_entity.pdbx_description
1 polymer ?
#
loop_
_entity_poly.entity_id
_entity_poly.type
_entity_poly.pdbx_seq_one_letter_code
_entity_poly.pdbx_strand_id
1 'polypeptide(L)'
;MVWETSLNNYYSYIALERNLSKNSVESYMRDITQFKKYNYKTPPLEIKRENIIEYINHINDHNISARSQARILSSIRSFFNFLIFENLLDNDPCEQIHTPKIGSKIPTTLTIKEVDDIITAIDLSKDHGERNRAIIECLYSCGLRVSELTSLKISNVLFHEDIIQVTGKGNKQRIVPLSKSLKKYFKYYIEHIRAK
;
A
#
# COMPACT_ATOMS: atom_id res chain seq x y z
N MET A 1 -27.38 -16.42 0.74
CA MET A 1 -26.42 -15.84 -0.25
C MET A 1 -25.11 -16.61 -0.17
N VAL A 2 -24.51 -16.93 -1.31
CA VAL A 2 -23.24 -17.66 -1.35
C VAL A 2 -22.05 -16.68 -1.33
N TRP A 3 -20.88 -17.15 -0.89
CA TRP A 3 -19.69 -16.32 -0.79
C TRP A 3 -19.32 -15.58 -2.08
N GLU A 4 -19.45 -16.24 -3.25
CA GLU A 4 -19.09 -15.63 -4.54
C GLU A 4 -19.91 -14.39 -4.83
N THR A 5 -21.21 -14.47 -4.66
CA THR A 5 -22.11 -13.32 -4.88
C THR A 5 -21.81 -12.19 -3.90
N SER A 6 -21.61 -12.51 -2.61
CA SER A 6 -21.28 -11.50 -1.59
C SER A 6 -19.94 -10.81 -1.88
N LEU A 7 -18.93 -11.56 -2.32
CA LEU A 7 -17.61 -11.00 -2.65
C LEU A 7 -17.66 -10.10 -3.89
N ASN A 8 -18.42 -10.51 -4.93
CA ASN A 8 -18.56 -9.69 -6.14
C ASN A 8 -19.29 -8.37 -5.84
N ASN A 9 -20.35 -8.43 -5.05
CA ASN A 9 -21.09 -7.23 -4.65
C ASN A 9 -20.20 -6.31 -3.78
N TYR A 10 -19.49 -6.89 -2.81
CA TYR A 10 -18.53 -6.15 -1.98
C TYR A 10 -17.42 -5.50 -2.78
N TYR A 11 -16.87 -6.22 -3.77
CA TYR A 11 -15.88 -5.65 -4.71
C TYR A 11 -16.45 -4.42 -5.41
N SER A 12 -17.66 -4.51 -5.97
CA SER A 12 -18.31 -3.39 -6.65
C SER A 12 -18.52 -2.21 -5.70
N TYR A 13 -18.97 -2.48 -4.49
CA TYR A 13 -19.16 -1.46 -3.45
C TYR A 13 -17.87 -0.71 -3.12
N ILE A 14 -16.78 -1.44 -2.79
CA ILE A 14 -15.53 -0.78 -2.39
C ILE A 14 -14.79 -0.13 -3.56
N ALA A 15 -14.93 -0.67 -4.77
CA ALA A 15 -14.25 -0.16 -5.96
C ALA A 15 -14.99 1.02 -6.61
N LEU A 16 -16.31 0.93 -6.74
CA LEU A 16 -17.11 1.89 -7.50
C LEU A 16 -17.78 2.92 -6.60
N GLU A 17 -18.44 2.49 -5.53
CA GLU A 17 -19.18 3.42 -4.65
C GLU A 17 -18.25 4.12 -3.64
N ARG A 18 -17.38 3.34 -2.97
CA ARG A 18 -16.40 3.89 -2.03
C ARG A 18 -15.17 4.48 -2.72
N ASN A 19 -15.01 4.23 -4.01
CA ASN A 19 -13.90 4.70 -4.84
C ASN A 19 -12.52 4.51 -4.17
N LEU A 20 -12.32 3.34 -3.59
CA LEU A 20 -11.04 3.02 -2.94
C LEU A 20 -9.93 2.82 -3.97
N SER A 21 -8.69 3.12 -3.60
CA SER A 21 -7.54 2.86 -4.46
C SER A 21 -7.42 1.37 -4.79
N LYS A 22 -6.91 1.04 -5.98
CA LYS A 22 -6.68 -0.34 -6.45
C LYS A 22 -5.99 -1.19 -5.39
N ASN A 23 -4.91 -0.70 -4.79
CA ASN A 23 -4.17 -1.41 -3.74
C ASN A 23 -5.03 -1.68 -2.48
N SER A 24 -5.92 -0.75 -2.13
CA SER A 24 -6.86 -0.94 -1.01
C SER A 24 -7.88 -2.02 -1.34
N VAL A 25 -8.49 -1.96 -2.53
CA VAL A 25 -9.44 -2.97 -3.00
C VAL A 25 -8.81 -4.36 -3.01
N GLU A 26 -7.62 -4.51 -3.60
CA GLU A 26 -6.88 -5.77 -3.64
C GLU A 26 -6.55 -6.30 -2.24
N SER A 27 -6.19 -5.41 -1.31
CA SER A 27 -5.89 -5.81 0.07
C SER A 27 -7.14 -6.32 0.78
N TYR A 28 -8.25 -5.58 0.71
CA TYR A 28 -9.52 -6.00 1.30
C TYR A 28 -10.01 -7.33 0.70
N MET A 29 -10.02 -7.44 -0.61
CA MET A 29 -10.46 -8.67 -1.29
C MET A 29 -9.60 -9.87 -0.93
N ARG A 30 -8.28 -9.70 -0.86
CA ARG A 30 -7.35 -10.77 -0.44
C ARG A 30 -7.67 -11.26 0.97
N ASP A 31 -7.86 -10.34 1.92
CA ASP A 31 -8.11 -10.67 3.31
C ASP A 31 -9.45 -11.41 3.48
N ILE A 32 -10.52 -10.93 2.82
CA ILE A 32 -11.83 -11.58 2.88
C ILE A 32 -11.83 -12.94 2.14
N THR A 33 -11.07 -13.06 1.05
CA THR A 33 -10.91 -14.35 0.37
C THR A 33 -10.22 -15.39 1.26
N GLN A 34 -9.23 -14.98 2.07
CA GLN A 34 -8.59 -15.86 3.04
C GLN A 34 -9.56 -16.23 4.18
N PHE A 35 -10.32 -15.27 4.68
CA PHE A 35 -11.36 -15.51 5.68
C PHE A 35 -12.43 -16.48 5.17
N LYS A 36 -12.91 -16.32 3.93
CA LYS A 36 -13.81 -17.28 3.25
C LYS A 36 -13.20 -18.68 3.20
N LYS A 37 -11.91 -18.81 2.82
CA LYS A 37 -11.25 -20.13 2.75
C LYS A 37 -11.24 -20.85 4.08
N TYR A 38 -11.04 -20.13 5.18
CA TYR A 38 -11.10 -20.69 6.51
C TYR A 38 -12.53 -21.12 6.89
N ASN A 39 -13.51 -20.28 6.57
CA ASN A 39 -14.93 -20.50 6.89
C ASN A 39 -15.73 -21.06 5.70
N TYR A 40 -15.12 -21.91 4.86
CA TYR A 40 -15.73 -22.33 3.59
C TYR A 40 -17.06 -23.09 3.73
N LYS A 41 -17.31 -23.72 4.89
CA LYS A 41 -18.54 -24.46 5.19
C LYS A 41 -19.68 -23.56 5.66
N THR A 42 -19.37 -22.36 6.14
CA THR A 42 -20.35 -21.44 6.71
C THR A 42 -20.66 -20.34 5.72
N PRO A 43 -21.92 -20.16 5.29
CA PRO A 43 -22.32 -19.04 4.43
C PRO A 43 -22.01 -17.68 5.07
N PRO A 44 -21.76 -16.62 4.28
CA PRO A 44 -21.37 -15.31 4.83
C PRO A 44 -22.41 -14.71 5.78
N LEU A 45 -23.72 -14.97 5.57
CA LEU A 45 -24.79 -14.46 6.41
C LEU A 45 -25.00 -15.29 7.71
N GLU A 46 -24.38 -16.44 7.82
CA GLU A 46 -24.43 -17.32 9.01
C GLU A 46 -23.15 -17.21 9.85
N ILE A 47 -22.20 -16.39 9.43
CA ILE A 47 -20.97 -16.13 10.20
C ILE A 47 -21.35 -15.40 11.50
N LYS A 48 -20.87 -15.98 12.60
CA LYS A 48 -21.03 -15.42 13.95
C LYS A 48 -19.71 -14.92 14.48
N ARG A 49 -19.77 -14.20 15.59
CA ARG A 49 -18.60 -13.68 16.32
C ARG A 49 -17.56 -14.77 16.61
N GLU A 50 -18.01 -15.97 16.98
CA GLU A 50 -17.14 -17.11 17.30
C GLU A 50 -16.26 -17.48 16.11
N ASN A 51 -16.82 -17.55 14.90
CA ASN A 51 -16.08 -17.87 13.67
C ASN A 51 -14.97 -16.84 13.38
N ILE A 52 -15.23 -15.57 13.69
CA ILE A 52 -14.23 -14.51 13.51
C ILE A 52 -13.12 -14.64 14.55
N ILE A 53 -13.47 -14.92 15.81
CA ILE A 53 -12.51 -15.13 16.90
C ILE A 53 -11.62 -16.34 16.60
N GLU A 54 -12.20 -17.45 16.18
CA GLU A 54 -11.46 -18.66 15.78
C GLU A 54 -10.47 -18.37 14.66
N TYR A 55 -10.91 -17.62 13.63
CA TYR A 55 -10.01 -17.21 12.56
C TYR A 55 -8.88 -16.29 13.03
N ILE A 56 -9.16 -15.33 13.92
CA ILE A 56 -8.13 -14.46 14.49
C ILE A 56 -7.13 -15.28 15.30
N ASN A 57 -7.57 -16.25 16.10
CA ASN A 57 -6.68 -17.16 16.82
C ASN A 57 -5.83 -17.98 15.85
N HIS A 58 -6.45 -18.55 14.80
CA HIS A 58 -5.73 -19.29 13.76
C HIS A 58 -4.61 -18.47 13.12
N ILE A 59 -4.84 -17.21 12.71
CA ILE A 59 -3.79 -16.37 12.13
C ILE A 59 -2.73 -15.96 13.16
N ASN A 60 -3.09 -15.88 14.46
CA ASN A 60 -2.15 -15.64 15.54
C ASN A 60 -1.20 -16.83 15.73
N ASP A 61 -1.72 -18.06 15.71
CA ASP A 61 -0.94 -19.30 15.83
C ASP A 61 0.06 -19.47 14.67
N HIS A 62 -0.23 -18.85 13.51
CA HIS A 62 0.68 -18.78 12.37
C HIS A 62 1.66 -17.60 12.43
N ASN A 63 1.87 -17.00 13.61
CA ASN A 63 2.81 -15.90 13.85
C ASN A 63 2.57 -14.65 12.98
N ILE A 64 1.34 -14.40 12.56
CA ILE A 64 0.99 -13.18 11.84
C ILE A 64 1.09 -11.98 12.82
N SER A 65 1.83 -10.94 12.42
CA SER A 65 2.06 -9.77 13.28
C SER A 65 0.75 -9.09 13.72
N ALA A 66 0.73 -8.53 14.93
CA ALA A 66 -0.44 -7.80 15.47
C ALA A 66 -0.95 -6.69 14.51
N ARG A 67 -0.04 -6.00 13.80
CA ARG A 67 -0.40 -5.01 12.78
C ARG A 67 -1.14 -5.64 11.60
N SER A 68 -0.71 -6.81 11.14
CA SER A 68 -1.37 -7.54 10.06
C SER A 68 -2.73 -8.09 10.51
N GLN A 69 -2.81 -8.62 11.73
CA GLN A 69 -4.08 -9.07 12.33
C GLN A 69 -5.09 -7.92 12.43
N ALA A 70 -4.66 -6.75 12.90
CA ALA A 70 -5.51 -5.55 12.98
C ALA A 70 -6.02 -5.12 11.59
N ARG A 71 -5.17 -5.19 10.55
CA ARG A 71 -5.56 -4.89 9.18
C ARG A 71 -6.58 -5.90 8.67
N ILE A 72 -6.35 -7.20 8.88
CA ILE A 72 -7.27 -8.27 8.48
C ILE A 72 -8.63 -8.09 9.17
N LEU A 73 -8.64 -7.83 10.47
CA LEU A 73 -9.89 -7.57 11.20
C LEU A 73 -10.61 -6.33 10.67
N SER A 74 -9.87 -5.28 10.27
CA SER A 74 -10.46 -4.10 9.63
C SER A 74 -11.12 -4.45 8.29
N SER A 75 -10.51 -5.35 7.50
CA SER A 75 -11.09 -5.85 6.25
C SER A 75 -12.38 -6.65 6.50
N ILE A 76 -12.38 -7.52 7.52
CA ILE A 76 -13.56 -8.32 7.90
C ILE A 76 -14.69 -7.39 8.34
N ARG A 77 -14.41 -6.40 9.20
CA ARG A 77 -15.41 -5.39 9.60
C ARG A 77 -15.98 -4.62 8.42
N SER A 78 -15.13 -4.23 7.48
CA SER A 78 -15.60 -3.52 6.28
C SER A 78 -16.57 -4.37 5.45
N PHE A 79 -16.32 -5.68 5.35
CA PHE A 79 -17.20 -6.60 4.64
C PHE A 79 -18.54 -6.78 5.36
N PHE A 80 -18.55 -7.00 6.66
CA PHE A 80 -19.81 -7.15 7.41
C PHE A 80 -20.59 -5.85 7.50
N ASN A 81 -19.92 -4.70 7.64
CA ASN A 81 -20.57 -3.39 7.53
C ASN A 81 -21.25 -3.18 6.16
N PHE A 82 -20.65 -3.67 5.08
CA PHE A 82 -21.27 -3.67 3.77
C PHE A 82 -22.54 -4.54 3.76
N LEU A 83 -22.51 -5.76 4.32
CA LEU A 83 -23.69 -6.62 4.38
C LEU A 83 -24.83 -6.02 5.21
N ILE A 84 -24.50 -5.31 6.27
CA ILE A 84 -25.47 -4.56 7.09
C ILE A 84 -26.03 -3.36 6.30
N PHE A 85 -25.17 -2.62 5.62
CA PHE A 85 -25.57 -1.49 4.79
C PHE A 85 -26.55 -1.90 3.68
N GLU A 86 -26.36 -3.08 3.11
CA GLU A 86 -27.26 -3.69 2.12
C GLU A 86 -28.53 -4.34 2.75
N ASN A 87 -28.74 -4.19 4.07
CA ASN A 87 -29.82 -4.82 4.80
C ASN A 87 -29.89 -6.35 4.66
N LEU A 88 -28.74 -7.00 4.51
CA LEU A 88 -28.61 -8.45 4.42
C LEU A 88 -28.32 -9.09 5.79
N LEU A 89 -27.87 -8.30 6.75
CA LEU A 89 -27.61 -8.68 8.15
C LEU A 89 -28.18 -7.61 9.08
N ASP A 90 -28.83 -8.07 10.16
CA ASP A 90 -29.37 -7.18 11.20
C ASP A 90 -28.35 -6.83 12.28
N ASN A 91 -27.39 -7.72 12.52
CA ASN A 91 -26.41 -7.60 13.60
C ASN A 91 -24.99 -7.69 13.07
N ASP A 92 -24.07 -6.90 13.66
CA ASP A 92 -22.65 -6.92 13.33
C ASP A 92 -21.94 -8.08 14.06
N PRO A 93 -21.48 -9.14 13.35
CA PRO A 93 -20.73 -10.21 13.99
C PRO A 93 -19.34 -9.77 14.48
N CYS A 94 -18.87 -8.60 14.07
CA CYS A 94 -17.62 -8.00 14.54
C CYS A 94 -17.78 -7.13 15.79
N GLU A 95 -19.02 -6.93 16.27
CA GLU A 95 -19.27 -6.17 17.49
C GLU A 95 -18.47 -6.77 18.67
N GLN A 96 -17.92 -5.93 19.53
CA GLN A 96 -17.13 -6.34 20.70
C GLN A 96 -15.84 -7.15 20.40
N ILE A 97 -15.43 -7.34 19.16
CA ILE A 97 -14.11 -7.91 18.84
C ILE A 97 -13.08 -6.79 18.92
N HIS A 98 -12.17 -6.88 19.87
CA HIS A 98 -11.14 -5.86 20.04
C HIS A 98 -10.00 -6.03 19.05
N THR A 99 -9.54 -4.92 18.50
CA THR A 99 -8.32 -4.90 17.67
C THR A 99 -7.10 -5.15 18.53
N PRO A 100 -6.16 -6.02 18.11
CA PRO A 100 -4.91 -6.23 18.85
C PRO A 100 -4.20 -4.89 19.10
N LYS A 101 -3.66 -4.72 20.31
CA LYS A 101 -2.85 -3.54 20.66
C LYS A 101 -1.58 -3.55 19.83
N ILE A 102 -1.40 -2.53 19.01
CA ILE A 102 -0.20 -2.33 18.19
C ILE A 102 0.70 -1.37 18.94
N GLY A 103 1.86 -1.85 19.37
CA GLY A 103 2.88 -0.96 19.93
C GLY A 103 3.36 0.05 18.85
N SER A 104 3.52 1.31 19.25
CA SER A 104 4.15 2.31 18.38
C SER A 104 5.66 2.04 18.33
N LYS A 105 6.11 1.47 17.22
CA LYS A 105 7.54 1.33 16.95
C LYS A 105 8.01 2.60 16.24
N ILE A 106 8.93 3.34 16.85
CA ILE A 106 9.57 4.49 16.19
C ILE A 106 10.36 3.94 15.01
N PRO A 107 10.12 4.44 13.78
CA PRO A 107 10.89 4.01 12.63
C PRO A 107 12.37 4.35 12.81
N THR A 108 13.25 3.43 12.47
CA THR A 108 14.68 3.73 12.29
C THR A 108 14.85 4.57 11.02
N THR A 109 15.59 5.67 11.13
CA THR A 109 15.92 6.52 9.98
C THR A 109 17.41 6.40 9.68
N LEU A 110 17.77 6.48 8.39
CA LEU A 110 19.16 6.55 7.97
C LEU A 110 19.73 7.93 8.29
N THR A 111 20.97 7.96 8.71
CA THR A 111 21.76 9.20 8.81
C THR A 111 22.20 9.67 7.42
N ILE A 112 22.61 10.93 7.30
CA ILE A 112 23.14 11.49 6.05
C ILE A 112 24.31 10.65 5.55
N LYS A 113 25.24 10.27 6.46
CA LYS A 113 26.39 9.45 6.12
C LYS A 113 25.99 8.08 5.56
N GLU A 114 25.02 7.40 6.17
CA GLU A 114 24.53 6.09 5.66
C GLU A 114 23.91 6.22 4.27
N VAL A 115 23.21 7.32 3.98
CA VAL A 115 22.70 7.59 2.63
C VAL A 115 23.83 7.81 1.63
N ASP A 116 24.84 8.59 1.99
CA ASP A 116 26.02 8.84 1.15
C ASP A 116 26.79 7.54 0.91
N ASP A 117 26.95 6.69 1.93
CA ASP A 117 27.60 5.39 1.83
C ASP A 117 26.82 4.46 0.86
N ILE A 118 25.50 4.45 0.92
CA ILE A 118 24.64 3.70 -0.01
C ILE A 118 24.84 4.19 -1.45
N ILE A 119 24.82 5.51 -1.67
CA ILE A 119 25.01 6.11 -3.01
C ILE A 119 26.39 5.77 -3.56
N THR A 120 27.43 5.84 -2.72
CA THR A 120 28.82 5.56 -3.11
C THR A 120 29.04 4.08 -3.41
N ALA A 121 28.34 3.17 -2.74
CA ALA A 121 28.41 1.73 -2.95
C ALA A 121 27.79 1.25 -4.28
N ILE A 122 27.08 2.13 -5.00
CA ILE A 122 26.48 1.78 -6.28
C ILE A 122 27.57 1.63 -7.35
N ASP A 123 27.70 0.43 -7.91
CA ASP A 123 28.62 0.16 -9.02
C ASP A 123 28.09 0.80 -10.32
N LEU A 124 28.72 1.92 -10.70
CA LEU A 124 28.32 2.69 -11.89
C LEU A 124 28.75 2.04 -13.21
N SER A 125 29.61 1.01 -13.16
CA SER A 125 29.99 0.24 -14.35
C SER A 125 28.91 -0.72 -14.84
N LYS A 126 27.92 -0.99 -14.00
CA LYS A 126 26.78 -1.84 -14.33
C LYS A 126 25.69 -1.07 -15.10
N ASP A 127 25.00 -1.75 -15.99
CA ASP A 127 23.94 -1.19 -16.85
C ASP A 127 22.86 -0.40 -16.09
N HIS A 128 22.67 -0.75 -14.82
CA HIS A 128 21.67 -0.11 -13.97
C HIS A 128 22.25 0.84 -12.90
N GLY A 129 23.58 1.00 -12.85
CA GLY A 129 24.25 1.79 -11.81
C GLY A 129 23.76 3.23 -11.77
N GLU A 130 23.83 3.92 -12.89
CA GLU A 130 23.40 5.32 -13.00
C GLU A 130 21.90 5.51 -12.73
N ARG A 131 21.07 4.57 -13.20
CA ARG A 131 19.65 4.57 -12.87
C ARG A 131 19.42 4.44 -11.37
N ASN A 132 20.09 3.49 -10.73
CA ASN A 132 19.93 3.22 -9.31
C ASN A 132 20.39 4.43 -8.47
N ARG A 133 21.50 5.07 -8.87
CA ARG A 133 21.96 6.33 -8.25
C ARG A 133 20.91 7.43 -8.34
N ALA A 134 20.35 7.65 -9.53
CA ALA A 134 19.31 8.67 -9.73
C ALA A 134 18.03 8.35 -8.91
N ILE A 135 17.69 7.07 -8.74
CA ILE A 135 16.57 6.62 -7.92
C ILE A 135 16.80 6.97 -6.44
N ILE A 136 17.94 6.56 -5.86
CA ILE A 136 18.24 6.80 -4.43
C ILE A 136 18.34 8.28 -4.15
N GLU A 137 19.05 9.03 -4.98
CA GLU A 137 19.18 10.48 -4.87
C GLU A 137 17.81 11.17 -4.93
N CYS A 138 16.92 10.74 -5.81
CA CYS A 138 15.57 11.31 -5.93
C CYS A 138 14.70 10.99 -4.71
N LEU A 139 14.76 9.77 -4.19
CA LEU A 139 14.03 9.40 -2.98
C LEU A 139 14.51 10.22 -1.78
N TYR A 140 15.80 10.40 -1.64
CA TYR A 140 16.40 11.13 -0.52
C TYR A 140 16.16 12.64 -0.61
N SER A 141 16.52 13.26 -1.73
CA SER A 141 16.47 14.72 -1.86
C SER A 141 15.07 15.31 -2.03
N CYS A 142 14.14 14.52 -2.61
CA CYS A 142 12.77 14.97 -2.87
C CYS A 142 11.72 14.35 -1.94
N GLY A 143 12.07 13.38 -1.11
CA GLY A 143 11.15 12.71 -0.21
C GLY A 143 9.98 12.04 -0.93
N LEU A 144 10.22 11.48 -2.13
CA LEU A 144 9.18 10.80 -2.89
C LEU A 144 8.87 9.42 -2.29
N ARG A 145 7.59 9.01 -2.42
CA ARG A 145 7.26 7.60 -2.20
C ARG A 145 7.74 6.78 -3.39
N VAL A 146 8.07 5.49 -3.15
CA VAL A 146 8.50 4.59 -4.23
C VAL A 146 7.50 4.58 -5.40
N SER A 147 6.19 4.54 -5.11
CA SER A 147 5.15 4.59 -6.14
C SER A 147 5.11 5.90 -6.93
N GLU A 148 5.43 7.02 -6.30
CA GLU A 148 5.50 8.33 -6.95
C GLU A 148 6.71 8.40 -7.89
N LEU A 149 7.85 7.86 -7.44
CA LEU A 149 9.06 7.80 -8.25
C LEU A 149 8.87 6.87 -9.47
N THR A 150 8.33 5.67 -9.28
CA THR A 150 8.14 4.70 -10.38
C THR A 150 7.12 5.16 -11.43
N SER A 151 6.19 6.04 -11.04
CA SER A 151 5.22 6.65 -11.95
C SER A 151 5.64 8.02 -12.49
N LEU A 152 6.82 8.52 -12.08
CA LEU A 152 7.30 9.85 -12.49
C LEU A 152 7.60 9.87 -13.99
N LYS A 153 6.98 10.83 -14.69
CA LYS A 153 7.22 11.06 -16.13
C LYS A 153 8.30 12.14 -16.32
N ILE A 154 9.06 12.05 -17.39
CA ILE A 154 10.06 13.06 -17.75
C ILE A 154 9.39 14.45 -17.87
N SER A 155 8.19 14.52 -18.44
CA SER A 155 7.40 15.75 -18.56
C SER A 155 7.05 16.44 -17.25
N ASN A 156 7.14 15.70 -16.12
CA ASN A 156 6.90 16.25 -14.80
C ASN A 156 8.16 16.79 -14.12
N VAL A 157 9.33 16.65 -14.77
CA VAL A 157 10.61 17.21 -14.27
C VAL A 157 10.88 18.50 -15.05
N LEU A 158 10.60 19.62 -14.41
CA LEU A 158 10.73 20.95 -15.01
C LEU A 158 12.13 21.50 -14.74
N PHE A 159 13.09 21.15 -15.60
CA PHE A 159 14.51 21.45 -15.43
C PHE A 159 14.83 22.94 -15.43
N HIS A 160 14.04 23.78 -16.09
CA HIS A 160 14.24 25.23 -16.13
C HIS A 160 13.80 25.91 -14.83
N GLU A 161 12.79 25.34 -14.20
CA GLU A 161 12.18 25.86 -12.96
C GLU A 161 12.75 25.22 -11.70
N ASP A 162 13.62 24.23 -11.86
CA ASP A 162 14.20 23.45 -10.76
C ASP A 162 13.14 22.80 -9.84
N ILE A 163 12.07 22.25 -10.43
CA ILE A 163 11.00 21.60 -9.71
C ILE A 163 10.56 20.26 -10.35
N ILE A 164 9.94 19.43 -9.53
CA ILE A 164 9.29 18.19 -9.94
C ILE A 164 7.82 18.25 -9.56
N GLN A 165 6.92 17.97 -10.49
CA GLN A 165 5.50 17.79 -10.21
C GLN A 165 5.22 16.34 -9.86
N VAL A 166 4.73 16.08 -8.64
CA VAL A 166 4.49 14.74 -8.11
C VAL A 166 3.01 14.54 -7.89
N THR A 167 2.47 13.45 -8.45
CA THR A 167 1.10 13.03 -8.19
C THR A 167 1.09 11.94 -7.12
N GLY A 168 0.50 12.24 -5.98
CA GLY A 168 0.42 11.35 -4.82
C GLY A 168 -0.92 10.62 -4.69
N LYS A 169 -1.15 10.08 -3.49
CA LYS A 169 -2.39 9.35 -3.16
C LYS A 169 -3.63 10.21 -3.39
N GLY A 170 -4.65 9.64 -4.03
CA GLY A 170 -5.90 10.35 -4.35
C GLY A 170 -5.74 11.37 -5.48
N ASN A 171 -4.77 11.17 -6.38
CA ASN A 171 -4.49 12.06 -7.51
C ASN A 171 -4.13 13.50 -7.12
N LYS A 172 -3.71 13.71 -5.86
CA LYS A 172 -3.29 15.02 -5.38
C LYS A 172 -1.89 15.34 -5.89
N GLN A 173 -1.74 16.51 -6.51
CA GLN A 173 -0.47 16.99 -7.01
C GLN A 173 0.24 17.85 -5.95
N ARG A 174 1.57 17.75 -5.91
CA ARG A 174 2.45 18.65 -5.17
C ARG A 174 3.70 18.94 -5.97
N ILE A 175 4.32 20.05 -5.67
CA ILE A 175 5.59 20.48 -6.24
C ILE A 175 6.70 20.18 -5.21
N VAL A 176 7.82 19.65 -5.70
CA VAL A 176 9.03 19.40 -4.90
C VAL A 176 10.22 20.07 -5.59
N PRO A 177 11.15 20.68 -4.84
CA PRO A 177 12.34 21.27 -5.44
C PRO A 177 13.26 20.19 -6.01
N LEU A 178 13.88 20.48 -7.15
CA LEU A 178 14.90 19.67 -7.80
C LEU A 178 16.28 20.19 -7.40
N SER A 179 17.00 19.43 -6.57
CA SER A 179 18.36 19.80 -6.15
C SER A 179 19.33 19.84 -7.34
N LYS A 180 20.42 20.63 -7.21
CA LYS A 180 21.44 20.72 -8.25
C LYS A 180 22.10 19.38 -8.55
N SER A 181 22.35 18.56 -7.52
CA SER A 181 22.91 17.20 -7.66
C SER A 181 21.97 16.29 -8.44
N LEU A 182 20.70 16.22 -8.01
CA LEU A 182 19.68 15.39 -8.66
C LEU A 182 19.44 15.82 -10.12
N LYS A 183 19.42 17.14 -10.39
CA LYS A 183 19.31 17.69 -11.75
C LYS A 183 20.42 17.17 -12.66
N LYS A 184 21.66 17.12 -12.15
CA LYS A 184 22.82 16.57 -12.88
C LYS A 184 22.63 15.07 -13.17
N TYR A 185 22.25 14.28 -12.18
CA TYR A 185 22.05 12.83 -12.33
C TYR A 185 20.87 12.51 -13.26
N PHE A 186 19.76 13.23 -13.16
CA PHE A 186 18.62 13.05 -14.05
C PHE A 186 18.96 13.36 -15.52
N LYS A 187 19.65 14.49 -15.78
CA LYS A 187 20.09 14.82 -17.14
C LYS A 187 20.97 13.72 -17.70
N TYR A 188 22.01 13.31 -16.95
CA TYR A 188 22.92 12.27 -17.39
C TYR A 188 22.20 10.94 -17.67
N TYR A 189 21.34 10.52 -16.75
CA TYR A 189 20.56 9.28 -16.91
C TYR A 189 19.62 9.35 -18.14
N ILE A 190 18.92 10.45 -18.32
CA ILE A 190 17.96 10.61 -19.42
C ILE A 190 18.69 10.65 -20.78
N GLU A 191 19.77 11.40 -20.86
CA GLU A 191 20.48 11.65 -22.13
C GLU A 191 21.36 10.48 -22.56
N HIS A 192 22.01 9.78 -21.62
CA HIS A 192 23.05 8.80 -21.93
C HIS A 192 22.66 7.35 -21.67
N ILE A 193 21.72 7.10 -20.76
CA ILE A 193 21.40 5.73 -20.33
C ILE A 193 20.00 5.31 -20.79
N ARG A 194 18.99 6.15 -20.53
CA ARG A 194 17.59 5.79 -20.84
C ARG A 194 17.26 5.83 -22.32
N ALA A 195 17.97 6.62 -23.10
CA ALA A 195 17.75 6.78 -24.55
C ALA A 195 18.26 5.60 -25.38
N LYS A 196 18.94 4.62 -24.74
CA LYS A 196 19.39 3.38 -25.36
C LYS A 196 18.43 2.24 -25.05
#